data_d70af592134fb9c36d5029e5a8aefc0f
#
_entry.id   d70af592134fb9c36d5029e5a8aefc0f
#
_cell.length_a   1.000
_cell.length_b   1.000
_cell.length_c   1.000
_cell.angle_alpha   90.00
_cell.angle_beta   90.00
_cell.angle_gamma   90.00
#
_symmetry.space_group_name_H-M   'P 1'
#
loop_
_entity.id
_entity.type
_entity.pdbx_description
1 polymer ?
#
loop_
_entity_poly.entity_id
_entity_poly.type
_entity_poly.pdbx_seq_one_letter_code
_entity_poly.pdbx_strand_id
1 'polypeptide(L)'
;MDEIFSKNKLQIAIPILFGVIYLSAFKGGKQTCDRYFSNYFLYLLTSLAVYFYSSTELDIGISTNIIKRIMSLLLLFGLIFAFQMVDNIYIKHIIWFSIIIILGIFAKKYHEKFNEKEVKSVLKKLIIVLIVCVGIALIFPHILKPNLEIALLFGLLITLILRVLDHFVFKKDYSKTISYLVIFIFSAFIMYDTKRVMVFSKNCVDGKTGYLDNVLNMFLNVVNIFNNLLFINE
;
A
#
# COMPACT_ATOMS: atom_id res chain seq x y z
N MET A 1 13.50 17.18 -9.90
CA MET A 1 12.74 16.18 -9.14
C MET A 1 13.23 16.02 -7.68
N ASP A 2 14.22 16.86 -7.32
CA ASP A 2 14.95 16.79 -6.02
C ASP A 2 14.19 17.32 -4.81
N GLU A 3 12.96 17.75 -5.01
CA GLU A 3 12.18 18.42 -3.99
C GLU A 3 10.83 17.77 -3.66
N ILE A 4 10.40 16.69 -4.33
CA ILE A 4 9.01 16.17 -4.20
C ILE A 4 8.76 15.56 -2.82
N PHE A 5 9.80 14.97 -2.21
CA PHE A 5 9.71 14.32 -0.88
C PHE A 5 10.37 15.13 0.24
N SER A 6 10.59 16.44 0.05
CA SER A 6 11.03 17.26 1.16
C SER A 6 9.93 17.33 2.22
N LYS A 7 10.31 17.31 3.50
CA LYS A 7 9.43 17.39 4.67
C LYS A 7 8.31 18.42 4.50
N ASN A 8 8.68 19.63 4.13
CA ASN A 8 7.74 20.74 4.00
C ASN A 8 6.71 20.51 2.89
N LYS A 9 7.07 19.79 1.83
CA LYS A 9 6.15 19.51 0.72
C LYS A 9 5.14 18.43 1.04
N LEU A 10 5.53 17.35 1.72
CA LEU A 10 4.60 16.32 2.18
C LEU A 10 3.64 16.88 3.24
N GLN A 11 4.09 17.73 4.15
CA GLN A 11 3.24 18.39 5.13
C GLN A 11 2.14 19.24 4.48
N ILE A 12 2.44 19.90 3.37
CA ILE A 12 1.46 20.71 2.62
C ILE A 12 0.61 19.81 1.70
N ALA A 13 1.21 18.82 1.05
CA ALA A 13 0.52 17.96 0.08
C ALA A 13 -0.57 17.10 0.73
N ILE A 14 -0.34 16.55 1.93
CA ILE A 14 -1.31 15.69 2.62
C ILE A 14 -2.64 16.39 2.88
N PRO A 15 -2.71 17.59 3.52
CA PRO A 15 -3.97 18.30 3.69
C PRO A 15 -4.66 18.65 2.37
N ILE A 16 -3.89 19.04 1.33
CA ILE A 16 -4.44 19.32 -0.01
C ILE A 16 -5.08 18.06 -0.59
N LEU A 17 -4.41 16.90 -0.53
CA LEU A 17 -4.94 15.64 -1.01
C LEU A 17 -6.23 15.26 -0.29
N PHE A 18 -6.31 15.45 1.04
CA PHE A 18 -7.54 15.22 1.79
C PHE A 18 -8.67 16.18 1.36
N GLY A 19 -8.35 17.45 1.13
CA GLY A 19 -9.32 18.45 0.60
C GLY A 19 -9.84 18.03 -0.77
N VAL A 20 -8.98 17.59 -1.67
CA VAL A 20 -9.37 17.12 -3.02
C VAL A 20 -10.22 15.85 -2.92
N ILE A 21 -9.86 14.89 -2.04
CA ILE A 21 -10.70 13.70 -1.77
C ILE A 21 -12.08 14.12 -1.32
N TYR A 22 -12.18 15.02 -0.32
CA TYR A 22 -13.47 15.48 0.19
C TYR A 22 -14.33 16.11 -0.91
N LEU A 23 -13.76 16.93 -1.76
CA LEU A 23 -14.47 17.61 -2.84
C LEU A 23 -14.84 16.67 -4.00
N SER A 24 -14.05 15.65 -4.29
CA SER A 24 -14.25 14.78 -5.46
C SER A 24 -14.98 13.48 -5.16
N ALA A 25 -14.75 12.90 -3.96
CA ALA A 25 -15.31 11.60 -3.58
C ALA A 25 -16.57 11.70 -2.71
N PHE A 26 -16.98 12.92 -2.27
CA PHE A 26 -18.17 13.12 -1.46
C PHE A 26 -19.14 14.09 -2.12
N LYS A 27 -20.45 13.78 -2.02
CA LYS A 27 -21.54 14.61 -2.49
C LYS A 27 -22.68 14.53 -1.47
N GLY A 28 -23.05 15.68 -0.91
CA GLY A 28 -24.11 15.71 0.13
C GLY A 28 -23.78 14.87 1.38
N GLY A 29 -22.51 14.81 1.79
CA GLY A 29 -22.05 14.04 2.96
C GLY A 29 -21.93 12.53 2.75
N LYS A 30 -22.20 12.01 1.55
CA LYS A 30 -22.05 10.61 1.19
C LYS A 30 -20.97 10.44 0.13
N GLN A 31 -20.27 9.30 0.17
CA GLN A 31 -19.35 8.98 -0.91
C GLN A 31 -20.10 8.75 -2.22
N THR A 32 -19.58 9.35 -3.30
CA THR A 32 -20.16 9.25 -4.65
C THR A 32 -19.40 8.26 -5.53
N CYS A 33 -20.11 7.64 -6.46
CA CYS A 33 -19.54 6.80 -7.50
C CYS A 33 -19.00 7.61 -8.70
N ASP A 34 -19.25 8.92 -8.70
CA ASP A 34 -18.71 9.80 -9.73
C ASP A 34 -17.19 9.73 -9.75
N ARG A 35 -16.60 9.57 -10.94
CA ARG A 35 -15.17 9.47 -11.14
C ARG A 35 -14.48 8.41 -10.24
N TYR A 36 -15.15 7.27 -10.02
CA TYR A 36 -14.71 6.23 -9.10
C TYR A 36 -13.23 5.89 -9.26
N PHE A 37 -12.78 5.63 -10.47
CA PHE A 37 -11.40 5.24 -10.77
C PHE A 37 -10.39 6.32 -10.37
N SER A 38 -10.67 7.58 -10.70
CA SER A 38 -9.81 8.72 -10.32
C SER A 38 -9.76 8.89 -8.80
N ASN A 39 -10.90 8.81 -8.11
CA ASN A 39 -10.97 8.91 -6.66
C ASN A 39 -10.20 7.78 -5.97
N TYR A 40 -10.31 6.56 -6.49
CA TYR A 40 -9.55 5.42 -6.00
C TYR A 40 -8.03 5.68 -6.03
N PHE A 41 -7.48 6.15 -7.15
CA PHE A 41 -6.05 6.47 -7.25
C PHE A 41 -5.66 7.67 -6.40
N LEU A 42 -6.56 8.63 -6.20
CA LEU A 42 -6.33 9.75 -5.29
C LEU A 42 -6.20 9.28 -3.83
N TYR A 43 -7.06 8.35 -3.38
CA TYR A 43 -6.90 7.70 -2.08
C TYR A 43 -5.59 6.93 -1.96
N LEU A 44 -5.20 6.19 -3.01
CA LEU A 44 -3.93 5.46 -3.04
C LEU A 44 -2.73 6.41 -2.93
N LEU A 45 -2.74 7.51 -3.69
CA LEU A 45 -1.69 8.54 -3.63
C LEU A 45 -1.61 9.16 -2.25
N THR A 46 -2.76 9.45 -1.62
CA THR A 46 -2.81 9.96 -0.25
C THR A 46 -2.24 8.95 0.75
N SER A 47 -2.58 7.65 0.60
CA SER A 47 -2.01 6.58 1.44
C SER A 47 -0.49 6.55 1.34
N LEU A 48 0.05 6.63 0.13
CA LEU A 48 1.50 6.62 -0.09
C LEU A 48 2.16 7.88 0.50
N ALA A 49 1.57 9.06 0.31
CA ALA A 49 2.09 10.31 0.88
C ALA A 49 2.14 10.25 2.41
N VAL A 50 1.09 9.77 3.07
CA VAL A 50 1.03 9.58 4.52
C VAL A 50 2.04 8.54 5.00
N TYR A 51 2.15 7.42 4.30
CA TYR A 51 3.13 6.36 4.62
C TYR A 51 4.56 6.89 4.56
N PHE A 52 4.95 7.57 3.48
CA PHE A 52 6.29 8.13 3.35
C PHE A 52 6.55 9.22 4.38
N TYR A 53 5.60 10.11 4.63
CA TYR A 53 5.73 11.11 5.70
C TYR A 53 5.93 10.44 7.07
N SER A 54 5.14 9.43 7.39
CA SER A 54 5.24 8.72 8.67
C SER A 54 6.56 7.96 8.81
N SER A 55 7.09 7.40 7.71
CA SER A 55 8.35 6.65 7.71
C SER A 55 9.59 7.54 7.81
N THR A 56 9.49 8.82 7.47
CA THR A 56 10.64 9.75 7.53
C THR A 56 10.60 10.63 8.77
N GLU A 57 9.43 11.14 9.13
CA GLU A 57 9.31 12.23 10.09
C GLU A 57 8.84 11.79 11.49
N LEU A 58 8.00 10.75 11.58
CA LEU A 58 7.45 10.34 12.87
C LEU A 58 8.42 9.41 13.59
N ASP A 59 8.88 9.85 14.77
CA ASP A 59 9.66 9.02 15.67
C ASP A 59 8.97 8.91 17.05
N ILE A 60 8.36 7.75 17.29
CA ILE A 60 7.71 7.43 18.56
C ILE A 60 8.54 6.40 19.35
N GLY A 61 9.78 6.16 18.97
CA GLY A 61 10.68 5.20 19.63
C GLY A 61 10.20 3.74 19.53
N ILE A 62 9.32 3.41 18.56
CA ILE A 62 8.85 2.03 18.34
C ILE A 62 9.99 1.16 17.84
N SER A 63 10.89 1.72 17.05
CA SER A 63 11.99 0.98 16.42
C SER A 63 13.02 0.48 17.42
N THR A 64 13.17 1.13 18.59
CA THR A 64 14.20 0.85 19.59
C THR A 64 13.71 0.00 20.75
N ASN A 65 12.41 0.02 21.07
CA ASN A 65 11.83 -0.67 22.23
C ASN A 65 10.97 -1.86 21.78
N ILE A 66 11.37 -3.07 22.21
CA ILE A 66 10.66 -4.30 21.84
C ILE A 66 9.20 -4.33 22.33
N ILE A 67 8.94 -3.79 23.53
CA ILE A 67 7.58 -3.76 24.11
C ILE A 67 6.71 -2.83 23.28
N LYS A 68 7.19 -1.61 22.93
CA LYS A 68 6.45 -0.68 22.07
C LYS A 68 6.17 -1.29 20.70
N ARG A 69 7.11 -2.07 20.16
CA ARG A 69 6.94 -2.76 18.86
C ARG A 69 5.82 -3.82 18.94
N ILE A 70 5.82 -4.65 20.00
CA ILE A 70 4.77 -5.66 20.20
C ILE A 70 3.42 -4.98 20.38
N MET A 71 3.33 -3.96 21.23
CA MET A 71 2.08 -3.22 21.44
C MET A 71 1.55 -2.56 20.16
N SER A 72 2.43 -2.00 19.34
CA SER A 72 2.04 -1.40 18.07
C SER A 72 1.60 -2.43 17.02
N LEU A 73 2.18 -3.65 17.05
CA LEU A 73 1.71 -4.76 16.21
C LEU A 73 0.32 -5.22 16.65
N LEU A 74 0.09 -5.38 17.95
CA LEU A 74 -1.23 -5.72 18.49
C LEU A 74 -2.27 -4.64 18.14
N LEU A 75 -1.90 -3.36 18.26
CA LEU A 75 -2.74 -2.25 17.85
C LEU A 75 -3.06 -2.30 16.35
N LEU A 76 -2.07 -2.57 15.50
CA LEU A 76 -2.26 -2.70 14.06
C LEU A 76 -3.24 -3.82 13.71
N PHE A 77 -3.10 -5.01 14.33
CA PHE A 77 -4.05 -6.10 14.14
C PHE A 77 -5.45 -5.72 14.62
N GLY A 78 -5.57 -5.07 15.78
CA GLY A 78 -6.85 -4.56 16.29
C GLY A 78 -7.50 -3.56 15.34
N LEU A 79 -6.72 -2.64 14.76
CA LEU A 79 -7.21 -1.66 13.78
C LEU A 79 -7.65 -2.33 12.47
N ILE A 80 -6.89 -3.32 11.96
CA ILE A 80 -7.28 -4.08 10.75
C ILE A 80 -8.61 -4.81 11.00
N PHE A 81 -8.77 -5.42 12.17
CA PHE A 81 -10.02 -6.08 12.53
C PHE A 81 -11.17 -5.08 12.65
N ALA A 82 -10.97 -3.96 13.37
CA ALA A 82 -11.96 -2.90 13.50
C ALA A 82 -12.35 -2.30 12.14
N PHE A 83 -11.38 -2.16 11.21
CA PHE A 83 -11.62 -1.67 9.86
C PHE A 83 -12.64 -2.52 9.09
N GLN A 84 -12.63 -3.84 9.29
CA GLN A 84 -13.59 -4.75 8.65
C GLN A 84 -14.98 -4.70 9.28
N MET A 85 -15.08 -4.34 10.56
CA MET A 85 -16.35 -4.35 11.31
C MET A 85 -17.09 -3.02 11.28
N VAL A 86 -16.41 -1.92 10.97
CA VAL A 86 -16.98 -0.58 11.05
C VAL A 86 -17.65 -0.20 9.73
N ASP A 87 -18.98 0.10 9.78
CA ASP A 87 -19.74 0.59 8.64
C ASP A 87 -19.71 2.12 8.52
N ASN A 88 -19.48 2.84 9.63
CA ASN A 88 -19.43 4.29 9.61
C ASN A 88 -18.22 4.79 8.84
N ILE A 89 -18.48 5.48 7.73
CA ILE A 89 -17.45 5.90 6.79
C ILE A 89 -16.42 6.85 7.39
N TYR A 90 -16.81 7.74 8.31
CA TYR A 90 -15.90 8.68 8.94
C TYR A 90 -14.94 7.97 9.91
N ILE A 91 -15.48 7.03 10.71
CA ILE A 91 -14.67 6.21 11.61
C ILE A 91 -13.72 5.32 10.79
N LYS A 92 -14.21 4.75 9.68
CA LYS A 92 -13.41 3.94 8.77
C LYS A 92 -12.23 4.72 8.17
N HIS A 93 -12.40 6.02 7.85
CA HIS A 93 -11.31 6.88 7.42
C HIS A 93 -10.26 7.10 8.52
N ILE A 94 -10.68 7.29 9.77
CA ILE A 94 -9.76 7.45 10.89
C ILE A 94 -8.94 6.16 11.09
N ILE A 95 -9.58 5.01 11.06
CA ILE A 95 -8.92 3.71 11.22
C ILE A 95 -7.94 3.49 10.05
N TRP A 96 -8.37 3.71 8.81
CA TRP A 96 -7.53 3.62 7.62
C TRP A 96 -6.27 4.49 7.73
N PHE A 97 -6.43 5.75 8.10
CA PHE A 97 -5.32 6.69 8.30
C PHE A 97 -4.36 6.22 9.38
N SER A 98 -4.90 5.72 10.51
CA SER A 98 -4.10 5.17 11.60
C SER A 98 -3.28 3.94 11.19
N ILE A 99 -3.86 3.02 10.39
CA ILE A 99 -3.16 1.85 9.85
C ILE A 99 -1.97 2.30 9.01
N ILE A 100 -2.15 3.26 8.09
CA ILE A 100 -1.09 3.73 7.20
C ILE A 100 0.04 4.39 7.98
N ILE A 101 -0.27 5.22 8.99
CA ILE A 101 0.71 5.87 9.85
C ILE A 101 1.55 4.81 10.58
N ILE A 102 0.92 3.83 11.20
CA ILE A 102 1.63 2.79 11.96
C ILE A 102 2.54 1.98 11.03
N LEU A 103 2.07 1.62 9.83
CA LEU A 103 2.88 0.92 8.84
C LEU A 103 4.09 1.77 8.39
N GLY A 104 3.91 3.09 8.21
CA GLY A 104 5.01 4.01 7.91
C GLY A 104 6.05 4.05 9.04
N ILE A 105 5.62 4.16 10.30
CA ILE A 105 6.51 4.16 11.46
C ILE A 105 7.29 2.84 11.57
N PHE A 106 6.67 1.69 11.28
CA PHE A 106 7.39 0.42 11.24
C PHE A 106 8.45 0.37 10.15
N ALA A 107 8.21 1.01 9.01
CA ALA A 107 9.14 1.05 7.90
C ALA A 107 10.33 2.00 8.15
N LYS A 108 10.23 2.95 9.09
CA LYS A 108 11.24 3.99 9.35
C LYS A 108 12.65 3.42 9.46
N LYS A 109 12.88 2.50 10.40
CA LYS A 109 14.21 1.90 10.64
C LYS A 109 14.79 1.21 9.40
N TYR A 110 13.94 0.71 8.52
CA TYR A 110 14.36 0.10 7.29
C TYR A 110 14.71 1.17 6.25
N HIS A 111 13.88 2.20 6.11
CA HIS A 111 14.12 3.30 5.16
C HIS A 111 15.36 4.14 5.51
N GLU A 112 15.68 4.31 6.80
CA GLU A 112 16.88 5.03 7.27
C GLU A 112 18.20 4.40 6.81
N LYS A 113 18.20 3.14 6.34
CA LYS A 113 19.39 2.49 5.79
C LYS A 113 19.74 2.94 4.39
N PHE A 114 18.78 3.52 3.66
CA PHE A 114 18.91 3.88 2.27
C PHE A 114 19.11 5.38 2.10
N ASN A 115 20.02 5.77 1.22
CA ASN A 115 20.20 7.16 0.88
C ASN A 115 19.07 7.65 -0.05
N GLU A 116 18.92 8.96 -0.13
CA GLU A 116 17.84 9.59 -0.92
C GLU A 116 17.90 9.23 -2.42
N LYS A 117 19.10 9.01 -2.98
CA LYS A 117 19.27 8.60 -4.39
C LYS A 117 18.75 7.20 -4.64
N GLU A 118 18.99 6.29 -3.72
CA GLU A 118 18.50 4.89 -3.79
C GLU A 118 16.97 4.86 -3.72
N VAL A 119 16.39 5.56 -2.74
CA VAL A 119 14.94 5.67 -2.60
C VAL A 119 14.30 6.27 -3.86
N LYS A 120 14.85 7.33 -4.43
CA LYS A 120 14.38 7.92 -5.70
C LYS A 120 14.48 6.96 -6.87
N SER A 121 15.57 6.19 -6.98
CA SER A 121 15.75 5.17 -8.01
C SER A 121 14.68 4.09 -7.90
N VAL A 122 14.42 3.59 -6.70
CA VAL A 122 13.40 2.58 -6.43
C VAL A 122 12.00 3.10 -6.72
N LEU A 123 11.68 4.35 -6.34
CA LEU A 123 10.40 4.97 -6.66
C LEU A 123 10.15 5.08 -8.18
N LYS A 124 11.18 5.40 -8.96
CA LYS A 124 11.06 5.39 -10.44
C LYS A 124 10.73 3.98 -10.96
N LYS A 125 11.42 2.96 -10.48
CA LYS A 125 11.14 1.55 -10.83
C LYS A 125 9.73 1.15 -10.42
N LEU A 126 9.29 1.51 -9.21
CA LEU A 126 7.95 1.25 -8.71
C LEU A 126 6.87 1.89 -9.60
N ILE A 127 7.03 3.16 -9.98
CA ILE A 127 6.08 3.86 -10.87
C ILE A 127 5.98 3.13 -12.21
N ILE A 128 7.09 2.67 -12.79
CA ILE A 128 7.09 1.90 -14.04
C ILE A 128 6.30 0.60 -13.86
N VAL A 129 6.57 -0.15 -12.78
CA VAL A 129 5.84 -1.39 -12.47
C VAL A 129 4.34 -1.11 -12.34
N LEU A 130 3.95 -0.05 -11.63
CA LEU A 130 2.54 0.32 -11.47
C LEU A 130 1.88 0.65 -12.80
N ILE A 131 2.51 1.47 -13.64
CA ILE A 131 1.98 1.85 -14.97
C ILE A 131 1.80 0.60 -15.84
N VAL A 132 2.79 -0.30 -15.85
CA VAL A 132 2.74 -1.53 -16.64
C VAL A 132 1.62 -2.45 -16.12
N CYS A 133 1.55 -2.69 -14.81
CA CYS A 133 0.53 -3.57 -14.22
C CYS A 133 -0.89 -3.04 -14.44
N VAL A 134 -1.11 -1.74 -14.20
CA VAL A 134 -2.41 -1.09 -14.44
C VAL A 134 -2.74 -1.14 -15.94
N GLY A 135 -1.78 -0.83 -16.81
CA GLY A 135 -1.96 -0.89 -18.26
C GLY A 135 -2.35 -2.28 -18.75
N ILE A 136 -1.66 -3.32 -18.32
CA ILE A 136 -2.00 -4.73 -18.66
C ILE A 136 -3.42 -5.07 -18.17
N ALA A 137 -3.78 -4.69 -16.95
CA ALA A 137 -5.10 -4.98 -16.39
C ALA A 137 -6.24 -4.27 -17.16
N LEU A 138 -5.98 -3.05 -17.66
CA LEU A 138 -6.95 -2.29 -18.46
C LEU A 138 -7.12 -2.85 -19.87
N ILE A 139 -6.01 -3.28 -20.52
CA ILE A 139 -6.01 -3.76 -21.91
C ILE A 139 -6.46 -5.22 -21.99
N PHE A 140 -6.03 -6.06 -21.05
CA PHE A 140 -6.25 -7.51 -21.04
C PHE A 140 -7.00 -8.03 -19.80
N PRO A 141 -8.16 -7.47 -19.42
CA PRO A 141 -8.87 -7.86 -18.19
C PRO A 141 -9.34 -9.33 -18.18
N HIS A 142 -9.46 -9.96 -19.36
CA HIS A 142 -9.89 -11.34 -19.51
C HIS A 142 -8.85 -12.38 -19.04
N ILE A 143 -7.57 -12.02 -19.01
CA ILE A 143 -6.48 -12.90 -18.51
C ILE A 143 -6.59 -13.09 -16.99
N LEU A 144 -7.12 -12.10 -16.29
CA LEU A 144 -7.21 -12.09 -14.83
C LEU A 144 -8.47 -12.85 -14.38
N LYS A 145 -8.37 -14.19 -14.32
CA LYS A 145 -9.48 -15.07 -13.89
C LYS A 145 -9.67 -15.00 -12.36
N PRO A 146 -10.89 -15.30 -11.83
CA PRO A 146 -11.13 -15.30 -10.37
C PRO A 146 -10.19 -16.22 -9.58
N ASN A 147 -9.83 -17.37 -10.14
CA ASN A 147 -8.95 -18.35 -9.50
C ASN A 147 -7.49 -17.82 -9.35
N LEU A 148 -7.13 -16.75 -10.05
CA LEU A 148 -5.80 -16.15 -9.93
C LEU A 148 -5.54 -15.64 -8.51
N GLU A 149 -6.53 -15.04 -7.84
CA GLU A 149 -6.40 -14.55 -6.46
C GLU A 149 -5.97 -15.67 -5.51
N ILE A 150 -6.61 -16.82 -5.60
CA ILE A 150 -6.28 -17.99 -4.77
C ILE A 150 -4.87 -18.49 -5.06
N ALA A 151 -4.48 -18.57 -6.34
CA ALA A 151 -3.14 -18.98 -6.74
C ALA A 151 -2.07 -18.00 -6.23
N LEU A 152 -2.34 -16.69 -6.26
CA LEU A 152 -1.44 -15.66 -5.73
C LEU A 152 -1.31 -15.74 -4.21
N LEU A 153 -2.40 -16.03 -3.47
CA LEU A 153 -2.34 -16.24 -2.02
C LEU A 153 -1.47 -17.45 -1.66
N PHE A 154 -1.62 -18.56 -2.38
CA PHE A 154 -0.71 -19.71 -2.21
C PHE A 154 0.73 -19.37 -2.55
N GLY A 155 0.96 -18.62 -3.62
CA GLY A 155 2.29 -18.11 -3.98
C GLY A 155 2.89 -17.26 -2.85
N LEU A 156 2.10 -16.39 -2.25
CA LEU A 156 2.52 -15.57 -1.11
C LEU A 156 2.87 -16.43 0.12
N LEU A 157 2.06 -17.45 0.42
CA LEU A 157 2.35 -18.39 1.51
C LEU A 157 3.68 -19.12 1.27
N ILE A 158 3.91 -19.60 0.04
CA ILE A 158 5.18 -20.25 -0.33
C ILE A 158 6.35 -19.28 -0.16
N THR A 159 6.22 -18.02 -0.60
CA THR A 159 7.32 -17.04 -0.42
C THR A 159 7.59 -16.73 1.06
N LEU A 160 6.57 -16.74 1.90
CA LEU A 160 6.73 -16.58 3.35
C LEU A 160 7.54 -17.75 3.94
N ILE A 161 7.18 -18.98 3.58
CA ILE A 161 7.91 -20.19 4.00
C ILE A 161 9.36 -20.13 3.51
N LEU A 162 9.58 -19.77 2.25
CA LEU A 162 10.93 -19.62 1.68
C LEU A 162 11.74 -18.56 2.42
N ARG A 163 11.16 -17.43 2.83
CA ARG A 163 11.86 -16.43 3.65
C ARG A 163 12.27 -16.95 5.03
N VAL A 164 11.39 -17.74 5.66
CA VAL A 164 11.71 -18.37 6.95
C VAL A 164 12.87 -19.36 6.78
N LEU A 165 12.81 -20.22 5.75
CA LEU A 165 13.88 -21.17 5.44
C LEU A 165 15.18 -20.46 5.07
N ASP A 166 15.14 -19.39 4.28
CA ASP A 166 16.30 -18.59 3.91
C ASP A 166 16.98 -17.97 5.14
N HIS A 167 16.17 -17.51 6.11
CA HIS A 167 16.70 -16.93 7.33
C HIS A 167 17.37 -17.97 8.25
N PHE A 168 16.74 -19.13 8.44
CA PHE A 168 17.19 -20.12 9.43
C PHE A 168 18.11 -21.21 8.84
N VAL A 169 17.90 -21.59 7.57
CA VAL A 169 18.62 -22.71 6.93
C VAL A 169 19.69 -22.22 5.96
N PHE A 170 19.31 -21.31 5.04
CA PHE A 170 20.19 -20.89 3.93
C PHE A 170 21.00 -19.63 4.24
N LYS A 171 21.02 -19.14 5.49
CA LYS A 171 21.84 -18.00 5.93
C LYS A 171 21.72 -16.75 5.05
N LYS A 172 20.53 -16.54 4.43
CA LYS A 172 20.16 -15.43 3.53
C LYS A 172 20.77 -15.48 2.11
N ASP A 173 21.24 -16.62 1.65
CA ASP A 173 21.84 -16.75 0.32
C ASP A 173 20.83 -16.51 -0.82
N TYR A 174 19.54 -16.80 -0.59
CA TYR A 174 18.48 -16.68 -1.58
C TYR A 174 17.58 -15.45 -1.39
N SER A 175 17.90 -14.57 -0.45
CA SER A 175 17.05 -13.43 -0.09
C SER A 175 16.69 -12.53 -1.27
N LYS A 176 17.63 -12.23 -2.18
CA LYS A 176 17.38 -11.42 -3.38
C LYS A 176 16.46 -12.15 -4.37
N THR A 177 16.68 -13.44 -4.59
CA THR A 177 15.83 -14.25 -5.48
C THR A 177 14.38 -14.32 -4.97
N ILE A 178 14.20 -14.52 -3.66
CA ILE A 178 12.89 -14.51 -3.03
C ILE A 178 12.21 -13.12 -3.18
N SER A 179 12.99 -12.03 -3.08
CA SER A 179 12.45 -10.68 -3.27
C SER A 179 11.96 -10.44 -4.70
N TYR A 180 12.65 -10.95 -5.73
CA TYR A 180 12.14 -10.90 -7.11
C TYR A 180 10.82 -11.67 -7.27
N LEU A 181 10.71 -12.86 -6.65
CA LEU A 181 9.48 -13.64 -6.68
C LEU A 181 8.32 -12.90 -5.98
N VAL A 182 8.60 -12.27 -4.84
CA VAL A 182 7.63 -11.44 -4.11
C VAL A 182 7.15 -10.26 -4.96
N ILE A 183 8.07 -9.54 -5.63
CA ILE A 183 7.72 -8.43 -6.54
C ILE A 183 6.80 -8.93 -7.66
N PHE A 184 7.11 -10.08 -8.26
CA PHE A 184 6.28 -10.67 -9.30
C PHE A 184 4.86 -10.98 -8.81
N ILE A 185 4.72 -11.62 -7.64
CA ILE A 185 3.42 -11.97 -7.03
C ILE A 185 2.61 -10.70 -6.73
N PHE A 186 3.22 -9.69 -6.08
CA PHE A 186 2.51 -8.44 -5.78
C PHE A 186 2.18 -7.62 -7.03
N SER A 187 3.00 -7.69 -8.08
CA SER A 187 2.65 -7.11 -9.39
C SER A 187 1.40 -7.76 -9.99
N ALA A 188 1.26 -9.08 -9.86
CA ALA A 188 0.06 -9.78 -10.28
C ALA A 188 -1.17 -9.43 -9.41
N PHE A 189 -0.99 -9.21 -8.10
CA PHE A 189 -2.04 -8.67 -7.23
C PHE A 189 -2.48 -7.27 -7.67
N ILE A 190 -1.55 -6.37 -8.02
CA ILE A 190 -1.90 -5.03 -8.55
C ILE A 190 -2.76 -5.13 -9.80
N MET A 191 -2.42 -6.03 -10.74
CA MET A 191 -3.25 -6.25 -11.92
C MET A 191 -4.66 -6.75 -11.55
N TYR A 192 -4.74 -7.71 -10.63
CA TYR A 192 -6.01 -8.25 -10.15
C TYR A 192 -6.86 -7.19 -9.45
N ASP A 193 -6.28 -6.41 -8.54
CA ASP A 193 -6.97 -5.33 -7.83
C ASP A 193 -7.44 -4.24 -8.79
N THR A 194 -6.65 -3.90 -9.81
CA THR A 194 -7.06 -2.95 -10.85
C THR A 194 -8.31 -3.44 -11.58
N LYS A 195 -8.35 -4.73 -11.99
CA LYS A 195 -9.55 -5.34 -12.57
C LYS A 195 -10.73 -5.28 -11.62
N ARG A 196 -10.52 -5.63 -10.34
CA ARG A 196 -11.55 -5.58 -9.30
C ARG A 196 -12.14 -4.18 -9.19
N VAL A 197 -11.31 -3.16 -9.16
CA VAL A 197 -11.73 -1.74 -9.12
C VAL A 197 -12.55 -1.36 -10.36
N MET A 198 -12.18 -1.86 -11.55
CA MET A 198 -12.97 -1.64 -12.77
C MET A 198 -14.37 -2.26 -12.68
N VAL A 199 -14.48 -3.46 -12.10
CA VAL A 199 -15.78 -4.11 -11.88
C VAL A 199 -16.59 -3.34 -10.83
N PHE A 200 -15.97 -2.94 -9.74
CA PHE A 200 -16.63 -2.13 -8.71
C PHE A 200 -17.11 -0.78 -9.24
N SER A 201 -16.34 -0.12 -10.08
CA SER A 201 -16.73 1.18 -10.67
C SER A 201 -18.01 1.11 -11.50
N LYS A 202 -18.26 -0.04 -12.14
CA LYS A 202 -19.48 -0.28 -12.96
C LYS A 202 -20.72 -0.58 -12.10
N ASN A 203 -20.52 -1.19 -10.93
CA ASN A 203 -21.59 -1.65 -10.03
C ASN A 203 -21.64 -0.81 -8.75
N CYS A 204 -21.03 0.36 -8.75
CA CYS A 204 -20.94 1.21 -7.58
C CYS A 204 -22.31 1.78 -7.20
N VAL A 205 -22.54 1.90 -5.88
CA VAL A 205 -23.73 2.55 -5.31
C VAL A 205 -23.25 3.66 -4.38
N ASP A 206 -23.80 4.85 -4.55
CA ASP A 206 -23.49 6.01 -3.71
C ASP A 206 -23.70 5.69 -2.22
N GLY A 207 -22.74 6.08 -1.40
CA GLY A 207 -22.70 5.76 0.02
C GLY A 207 -22.19 4.36 0.37
N LYS A 208 -22.01 3.46 -0.61
CA LYS A 208 -21.42 2.10 -0.44
C LYS A 208 -20.30 1.86 -1.46
N THR A 209 -19.44 2.82 -1.62
CA THR A 209 -18.42 2.82 -2.68
C THR A 209 -17.28 1.81 -2.46
N GLY A 210 -16.99 1.42 -1.22
CA GLY A 210 -15.89 0.52 -0.90
C GLY A 210 -14.49 1.06 -1.27
N TYR A 211 -14.32 2.39 -1.39
CA TYR A 211 -13.02 2.99 -1.72
C TYR A 211 -11.91 2.52 -0.80
N LEU A 212 -12.11 2.64 0.51
CA LEU A 212 -11.07 2.38 1.50
C LEU A 212 -10.64 0.92 1.52
N ASP A 213 -11.59 -0.02 1.35
CA ASP A 213 -11.29 -1.47 1.33
C ASP A 213 -10.40 -1.82 0.12
N ASN A 214 -10.77 -1.32 -1.06
CA ASN A 214 -10.01 -1.57 -2.28
C ASN A 214 -8.65 -0.86 -2.27
N VAL A 215 -8.59 0.37 -1.75
CA VAL A 215 -7.35 1.15 -1.66
C VAL A 215 -6.36 0.53 -0.68
N LEU A 216 -6.82 0.03 0.47
CA LEU A 216 -5.93 -0.59 1.46
C LEU A 216 -5.21 -1.81 0.88
N ASN A 217 -5.91 -2.66 0.12
CA ASN A 217 -5.32 -3.82 -0.55
C ASN A 217 -4.23 -3.38 -1.56
N MET A 218 -4.56 -2.46 -2.46
CA MET A 218 -3.60 -1.94 -3.45
C MET A 218 -2.41 -1.27 -2.77
N PHE A 219 -2.64 -0.47 -1.72
CA PHE A 219 -1.59 0.19 -0.95
C PHE A 219 -0.60 -0.83 -0.37
N LEU A 220 -1.11 -1.91 0.26
CA LEU A 220 -0.25 -2.96 0.81
C LEU A 220 0.58 -3.65 -0.29
N ASN A 221 0.00 -3.91 -1.46
CA ASN A 221 0.73 -4.49 -2.59
C ASN A 221 1.85 -3.57 -3.08
N VAL A 222 1.56 -2.25 -3.21
CA VAL A 222 2.54 -1.24 -3.62
C VAL A 222 3.69 -1.11 -2.63
N VAL A 223 3.39 -1.05 -1.32
CA VAL A 223 4.40 -0.97 -0.25
C VAL A 223 5.27 -2.23 -0.21
N ASN A 224 4.69 -3.40 -0.42
CA ASN A 224 5.46 -4.65 -0.50
C ASN A 224 6.43 -4.66 -1.69
N ILE A 225 6.00 -4.21 -2.88
CA ILE A 225 6.91 -4.08 -4.03
C ILE A 225 8.01 -3.08 -3.71
N PHE A 226 7.67 -1.91 -3.16
CA PHE A 226 8.65 -0.88 -2.81
C PHE A 226 9.73 -1.41 -1.86
N ASN A 227 9.34 -2.06 -0.77
CA ASN A 227 10.27 -2.61 0.21
C ASN A 227 11.16 -3.70 -0.38
N ASN A 228 10.63 -4.56 -1.25
CA ASN A 228 11.43 -5.59 -1.91
C ASN A 228 12.37 -5.01 -2.98
N LEU A 229 11.96 -3.96 -3.69
CA LEU A 229 12.85 -3.23 -4.61
C LEU A 229 13.98 -2.53 -3.87
N LEU A 230 13.73 -1.95 -2.69
CA LEU A 230 14.80 -1.41 -1.83
C LEU A 230 15.77 -2.50 -1.43
N PHE A 231 15.28 -3.64 -0.96
CA PHE A 231 16.11 -4.76 -0.51
C PHE A 231 17.01 -5.32 -1.62
N ILE A 232 16.54 -5.37 -2.86
CA ILE A 232 17.34 -5.85 -4.01
C ILE A 232 18.48 -4.87 -4.35
N ASN A 233 18.28 -3.57 -4.10
CA ASN A 233 19.29 -2.55 -4.38
C ASN A 233 20.33 -2.42 -3.24
N GLU A 234 20.15 -3.10 -2.09
CA GLU A 234 21.14 -3.25 -1.03
C GLU A 234 22.26 -4.23 -1.48
#